data_0199ec23c19e6ba688a24a6fcc639438
#
_entry.id   0199ec23c19e6ba688a24a6fcc639438
#
_cell.length_a   1.000
_cell.length_b   1.000
_cell.length_c   1.000
_cell.angle_alpha   90.00
_cell.angle_beta   90.00
_cell.angle_gamma   90.00
#
_symmetry.space_group_name_H-M   'P 1'
#
loop_
_entity.id
_entity.type
_entity.pdbx_description
1 polymer ?
#
loop_
_entity_poly.entity_id
_entity_poly.type
_entity_poly.pdbx_seq_one_letter_code
_entity_poly.pdbx_strand_id
1 'polypeptide(L)' 'MKKSYKLEGLCCAHCANKIEEKVKKIKGVENATLSFMTQKLVVESENDLTEEVVKIVSKIEKDVIVKCL' A
#
# COMPACT_ATOMS: atom_id res chain seq x y z
N MET A 1 -13.33 6.63 2.71
CA MET A 1 -13.11 6.21 1.31
C MET A 1 -12.27 4.95 1.27
N LYS A 2 -12.60 4.08 0.37
CA LYS A 2 -11.85 2.84 0.18
C LYS A 2 -11.15 2.90 -1.18
N LYS A 3 -9.84 2.75 -1.18
CA LYS A 3 -9.03 2.78 -2.39
C LYS A 3 -8.28 1.47 -2.54
N SER A 4 -8.19 0.99 -3.77
CA SER A 4 -7.45 -0.21 -4.09
C SER A 4 -6.27 0.13 -4.98
N TYR A 5 -5.14 -0.50 -4.71
CA TYR A 5 -3.93 -0.29 -5.50
C TYR A 5 -3.34 -1.64 -5.86
N LYS A 6 -2.77 -1.73 -7.05
CA LYS A 6 -2.03 -2.92 -7.43
C LYS A 6 -0.54 -2.62 -7.35
N LEU A 7 0.19 -3.47 -6.66
CA LEU A 7 1.63 -3.32 -6.46
C LEU A 7 2.34 -4.32 -7.37
N GLU A 8 2.76 -3.87 -8.53
CA GLU A 8 3.46 -4.74 -9.49
C GLU A 8 4.94 -4.86 -9.14
N GLY A 9 5.45 -6.06 -9.21
CA GLY A 9 6.85 -6.33 -8.91
C GLY A 9 7.13 -6.66 -7.46
N LEU A 10 6.11 -6.77 -6.64
CA LEU A 10 6.26 -7.13 -5.24
C LEU A 10 6.57 -8.62 -5.13
N CYS A 11 7.79 -8.95 -4.73
CA CYS A 11 8.24 -10.33 -4.70
C CYS A 11 8.62 -10.83 -3.30
N CYS A 12 8.49 -10.00 -2.28
CA CYS A 12 8.88 -10.36 -0.92
C CYS A 12 7.72 -10.17 0.04
N ALA A 13 7.31 -11.25 0.70
CA ALA A 13 6.22 -11.18 1.67
C ALA A 13 6.58 -10.29 2.87
N HIS A 14 7.84 -10.27 3.25
CA HIS A 14 8.31 -9.41 4.35
C HIS A 14 8.14 -7.93 4.00
N CYS A 15 8.46 -7.57 2.75
CA CYS A 15 8.27 -6.20 2.28
C CYS A 15 6.79 -5.84 2.23
N ALA A 16 5.95 -6.80 1.83
CA ALA A 16 4.50 -6.60 1.81
C ALA A 16 3.98 -6.26 3.22
N ASN A 17 4.43 -7.01 4.22
CA ASN A 17 4.05 -6.75 5.61
C ASN A 17 4.51 -5.37 6.08
N LYS A 18 5.71 -4.97 5.71
CA LYS A 18 6.24 -3.66 6.07
C LYS A 18 5.40 -2.55 5.45
N ILE A 19 5.03 -2.71 4.18
CA ILE A 19 4.19 -1.72 3.48
C ILE A 19 2.86 -1.59 4.19
N GLU A 20 2.22 -2.72 4.51
CA GLU A 20 0.94 -2.69 5.20
C GLU A 20 1.04 -1.98 6.55
N GLU A 21 2.04 -2.32 7.35
CA GLU A 21 2.24 -1.70 8.65
C GLU A 21 2.46 -0.19 8.54
N LYS A 22 3.28 0.24 7.60
CA LYS A 22 3.56 1.66 7.41
C LYS A 22 2.32 2.41 6.96
N VAL A 23 1.54 1.82 6.06
CA VAL A 23 0.31 2.44 5.58
C VAL A 23 -0.69 2.58 6.73
N LYS A 24 -0.80 1.58 7.58
CA LYS A 24 -1.70 1.64 8.73
C LYS A 24 -1.34 2.75 9.72
N LYS A 25 -0.07 3.15 9.74
CA LYS A 25 0.40 4.21 10.64
C LYS A 25 0.16 5.61 10.10
N ILE A 26 -0.25 5.74 8.85
CA ILE A 26 -0.54 7.06 8.28
C ILE A 26 -1.75 7.66 8.98
N LYS A 27 -1.62 8.92 9.40
CA LYS A 27 -2.71 9.63 10.02
C LYS A 27 -3.85 9.79 9.03
N GLY A 28 -5.04 9.37 9.41
CA GLY A 28 -6.21 9.41 8.54
C GLY A 28 -6.59 8.08 7.94
N VAL A 29 -5.69 7.09 8.01
CA VAL A 29 -5.99 5.73 7.54
C VAL A 29 -6.75 4.99 8.63
N GLU A 30 -7.95 4.52 8.29
CA GLU A 30 -8.76 3.74 9.22
C GLU A 30 -8.37 2.26 9.17
N ASN A 31 -8.06 1.76 7.99
CA ASN A 31 -7.69 0.36 7.83
C ASN A 31 -6.88 0.20 6.55
N ALA A 32 -6.04 -0.82 6.53
CA ALA A 32 -5.25 -1.15 5.35
C ALA A 32 -5.04 -2.67 5.32
N THR A 33 -5.21 -3.23 4.15
CA THR A 33 -5.03 -4.66 3.94
C THR A 33 -4.22 -4.87 2.67
N LEU A 34 -3.18 -5.69 2.76
CA LEU A 34 -2.36 -6.02 1.61
C LEU A 34 -2.40 -7.52 1.39
N SER A 35 -2.76 -7.93 0.18
CA SER A 35 -2.73 -9.34 -0.21
C SER A 35 -1.49 -9.59 -1.06
N PHE A 36 -0.57 -10.37 -0.54
CA PHE A 36 0.66 -10.70 -1.27
C PHE A 36 0.36 -11.58 -2.49
N MET A 37 -0.60 -12.46 -2.35
CA MET A 37 -0.95 -13.39 -3.44
C MET A 37 -1.45 -12.66 -4.68
N THR A 38 -2.26 -11.62 -4.49
CA THR A 38 -2.79 -10.82 -5.59
C THR A 38 -2.02 -9.54 -5.81
N GLN A 39 -1.07 -9.24 -4.93
CA GLN A 39 -0.29 -8.00 -4.94
C GLN A 39 -1.20 -6.77 -4.95
N LYS A 40 -2.23 -6.84 -4.14
CA LYS A 40 -3.25 -5.80 -4.07
C LYS A 40 -3.29 -5.20 -2.68
N LEU A 41 -3.24 -3.88 -2.63
CA LEU A 41 -3.34 -3.12 -1.39
C LEU A 41 -4.67 -2.38 -1.36
N VAL A 42 -5.43 -2.58 -0.29
CA VAL A 42 -6.69 -1.87 -0.06
C VAL A 42 -6.52 -0.97 1.15
N VAL A 43 -6.81 0.30 0.98
CA VAL A 43 -6.68 1.30 2.04
C VAL A 43 -8.02 1.96 2.28
N GLU A 44 -8.46 1.98 3.54
CA GLU A 44 -9.66 2.71 3.95
C GLU A 44 -9.22 3.95 4.72
N SER A 45 -9.62 5.12 4.24
CA SER A 45 -9.29 6.38 4.86
C SER A 45 -10.36 7.42 4.56
N GLU A 46 -10.40 8.48 5.35
CA GLU A 46 -11.37 9.55 5.11
C GLU A 46 -10.95 10.43 3.94
N ASN A 47 -9.66 10.50 3.67
CA ASN A 47 -9.10 11.33 2.61
C ASN A 47 -8.33 10.49 1.62
N ASP A 48 -8.10 11.07 0.44
CA ASP A 48 -7.26 10.44 -0.57
C ASP A 48 -5.80 10.57 -0.16
N LEU A 49 -5.20 9.45 0.24
CA LEU A 49 -3.82 9.40 0.68
C LEU A 49 -2.92 8.67 -0.32
N THR A 50 -3.30 8.71 -1.59
CA THR A 50 -2.55 8.01 -2.64
C THR A 50 -1.08 8.40 -2.66
N GLU A 51 -0.78 9.70 -2.55
CA GLU A 51 0.61 10.15 -2.55
C GLU A 51 1.40 9.59 -1.38
N GLU A 52 0.80 9.54 -0.20
CA GLU A 52 1.45 8.99 0.97
C GLU A 52 1.73 7.50 0.80
N VAL A 53 0.75 6.77 0.26
CA VAL A 53 0.91 5.34 -0.01
C VAL A 53 2.04 5.09 -0.99
N VAL A 54 2.06 5.85 -2.09
CA VAL A 54 3.11 5.71 -3.11
C VAL A 54 4.49 6.00 -2.53
N LYS A 55 4.60 7.04 -1.71
CA LYS A 55 5.87 7.37 -1.07
C LYS A 55 6.37 6.25 -0.18
N ILE A 56 5.49 5.66 0.60
CA ILE A 56 5.85 4.57 1.51
C ILE A 56 6.32 3.35 0.72
N VAL A 57 5.56 2.98 -0.31
CA VAL A 57 5.93 1.84 -1.14
C VAL A 57 7.28 2.07 -1.80
N SER A 58 7.52 3.26 -2.33
CA SER A 58 8.78 3.59 -2.99
C SER A 58 9.97 3.56 -2.03
N LYS A 59 9.75 3.91 -0.78
CA LYS A 59 10.83 3.87 0.22
C LYS A 59 11.21 2.45 0.61
N ILE A 60 10.23 1.56 0.66
CA ILE A 60 10.44 0.17 1.06
C ILE A 60 10.92 -0.67 -0.13
N GLU A 61 10.27 -0.51 -1.27
CA GLU A 61 10.60 -1.24 -2.49
C GLU A 61 10.58 -0.29 -3.69
N LYS A 62 11.75 0.06 -4.18
CA LYS A 62 11.87 0.98 -5.31
C LYS A 62 11.39 0.40 -6.63
N ASP A 63 11.45 -0.93 -6.76
CA ASP A 63 11.10 -1.61 -7.99
C ASP A 63 9.62 -1.90 -8.14
N VAL A 64 8.85 -1.66 -7.09
CA VAL A 64 7.40 -1.89 -7.12
C VAL A 64 6.70 -0.71 -7.77
N ILE A 65 5.82 -1.02 -8.71
CA ILE A 65 5.00 -0.02 -9.39
C ILE A 65 3.61 -0.03 -8.75
N VAL A 66 3.17 1.12 -8.29
CA VAL A 66 1.85 1.27 -7.68
C VAL A 66 0.87 1.74 -8.73
N LYS A 67 -0.19 0.98 -8.94
CA LYS A 67 -1.26 1.34 -9.87
C LYS A 67 -2.57 1.49 -9.13
N CYS A 68 -3.28 2.57 -9.38
CA CYS A 68 -4.62 2.76 -8.84
C CYS A 68 -5.61 1.89 -9.60
N LEU A 69 -6.47 1.23 -8.86
CA LEU A 69 -7.53 0.40 -9.44
C LEU A 69 -8.89 1.09 -9.36
#